data_545facdf528c4295a0efd6aab07d8c00
#
_entry.id   545facdf528c4295a0efd6aab07d8c00
#
_cell.length_a   1.000
_cell.length_b   1.000
_cell.length_c   1.000
_cell.angle_alpha   90.00
_cell.angle_beta   90.00
_cell.angle_gamma   90.00
#
_symmetry.space_group_name_H-M   'P 1'
#
loop_
_entity.id
_entity.type
_entity.pdbx_description
1 polymer ?
#
loop_
_entity_poly.entity_id
_entity_poly.type
_entity_poly.pdbx_seq_one_letter_code
_entity_poly.pdbx_strand_id
1 'polypeptide(L)'
;MTISDITKIRVEHDLIGNRDVPASAYYGVHTLRAVENFPITGQTLKESADLIASLAAIKQAAAEANTSLGLLDRERADAIIAACVEIRDGALHDHFVVDLIQGGAGTSTNMNANEVIANRALEILGHDRGEYQHLHPNEHVNLSQSTNDVYPTALKLAAWIGVHRLVDAMAILRRAFEAKAVEFADVLKMGRTQLQDAVPMTLGQEFGTYALMLAEDEARLSEAVSLIREINLGATAIGTGITAHPRYAALVRERLSEIVGVDLVTSPDLVEATQDCGSFVQLSGVLKRVAVKLSKTCNDLRLLSSGPRAGLNEINLPARQAGSSIMPGKVNPVIPEVVNQVAFEVIGNDVTITMAAEAGQLQLNAFEPVIFYSLYRSLSHLTNACLTLEANCIQGITANRDRLRQTVEQSIGIVTALNPYIGYRNATEVALEAHHSGRGVYEILLERGLMQKEHLDAVLRPETLTRPSEKLSFS
;
A
#
# COMPACT_ATOMS: atom_id res chain seq x y z
N MET A 1 14.27 2.28 34.49
CA MET A 1 15.72 2.02 34.39
C MET A 1 16.46 3.04 35.24
N THR A 2 17.21 2.58 36.23
CA THR A 2 18.06 3.48 37.03
C THR A 2 19.34 3.78 36.28
N ILE A 3 19.97 4.93 36.54
CA ILE A 3 21.23 5.36 35.90
C ILE A 3 22.36 4.31 36.06
N SER A 4 22.27 3.41 37.05
CA SER A 4 23.22 2.31 37.26
C SER A 4 23.11 1.15 36.28
N ASP A 5 21.97 1.03 35.55
CA ASP A 5 21.76 -0.06 34.59
C ASP A 5 22.37 0.23 33.22
N ILE A 6 22.69 1.50 32.95
CA ILE A 6 23.23 1.98 31.65
C ILE A 6 24.74 1.70 31.53
N THR A 7 25.42 1.34 32.61
CA THR A 7 26.89 1.21 32.67
C THR A 7 27.41 -0.24 32.68
N LYS A 8 26.54 -1.24 32.75
CA LYS A 8 26.98 -2.66 32.70
C LYS A 8 27.14 -3.08 31.24
N ILE A 9 28.32 -3.60 30.92
CA ILE A 9 28.64 -4.18 29.62
C ILE A 9 28.87 -5.68 29.75
N ARG A 10 28.65 -6.42 28.67
CA ARG A 10 29.15 -7.79 28.47
C ARG A 10 30.06 -7.78 27.25
N VAL A 11 31.14 -8.53 27.30
CA VAL A 11 32.07 -8.67 26.18
C VAL A 11 31.59 -9.81 25.30
N GLU A 12 31.32 -9.52 24.06
CA GLU A 12 31.03 -10.53 23.03
C GLU A 12 32.14 -10.49 21.95
N HIS A 13 32.31 -11.57 21.22
CA HIS A 13 33.30 -11.63 20.15
C HIS A 13 32.76 -12.30 18.90
N ASP A 14 33.31 -11.89 17.77
CA ASP A 14 33.15 -12.52 16.47
C ASP A 14 34.52 -12.69 15.78
N LEU A 15 34.53 -13.09 14.50
CA LEU A 15 35.77 -13.26 13.75
C LEU A 15 36.60 -11.97 13.56
N ILE A 16 36.01 -10.79 13.81
CA ILE A 16 36.68 -9.47 13.68
C ILE A 16 37.26 -9.04 15.03
N GLY A 17 36.82 -9.63 16.14
CA GLY A 17 37.33 -9.35 17.50
C GLY A 17 36.25 -8.97 18.51
N ASN A 18 36.68 -8.58 19.71
CA ASN A 18 35.82 -8.30 20.84
C ASN A 18 35.10 -6.96 20.72
N ARG A 19 33.89 -6.89 21.27
CA ARG A 19 33.09 -5.68 21.44
C ARG A 19 32.37 -5.67 22.78
N ASP A 20 32.20 -4.47 23.30
CA ASP A 20 31.41 -4.20 24.50
C ASP A 20 29.95 -3.98 24.12
N VAL A 21 29.08 -4.93 24.45
CA VAL A 21 27.64 -4.86 24.23
C VAL A 21 26.96 -4.44 25.53
N PRO A 22 25.97 -3.54 25.52
CA PRO A 22 25.22 -3.21 26.75
C PRO A 22 24.62 -4.47 27.37
N ALA A 23 24.83 -4.71 28.65
CA ALA A 23 24.36 -5.93 29.32
C ALA A 23 22.81 -6.06 29.29
N SER A 24 22.09 -4.95 29.20
CA SER A 24 20.63 -4.92 29.07
C SER A 24 20.11 -5.24 27.68
N ALA A 25 20.95 -5.17 26.64
CA ALA A 25 20.53 -5.42 25.26
C ALA A 25 20.28 -6.90 25.00
N TYR A 26 19.24 -7.24 24.22
CA TYR A 26 19.03 -8.58 23.69
C TYR A 26 19.78 -8.82 22.38
N TYR A 27 20.17 -7.77 21.67
CA TYR A 27 21.08 -7.92 20.52
C TYR A 27 22.52 -8.17 20.96
N GLY A 28 23.35 -8.69 20.06
CA GLY A 28 24.75 -9.02 20.30
C GLY A 28 25.72 -8.25 19.44
N VAL A 29 26.93 -8.80 19.29
CA VAL A 29 28.07 -8.15 18.61
C VAL A 29 27.84 -7.87 17.13
N HIS A 30 27.14 -8.75 16.39
CA HIS A 30 26.84 -8.55 14.99
C HIS A 30 25.94 -7.34 14.77
N THR A 31 24.86 -7.26 15.56
CA THR A 31 23.94 -6.14 15.54
C THR A 31 24.63 -4.84 15.92
N LEU A 32 25.49 -4.84 16.97
CA LEU A 32 26.23 -3.65 17.36
C LEU A 32 27.08 -3.09 16.21
N ARG A 33 27.81 -3.98 15.48
CA ARG A 33 28.59 -3.56 14.31
C ARG A 33 27.70 -3.02 13.19
N ALA A 34 26.53 -3.59 12.98
CA ALA A 34 25.59 -3.11 11.96
C ALA A 34 25.07 -1.71 12.28
N VAL A 35 24.74 -1.43 13.55
CA VAL A 35 24.34 -0.10 14.01
C VAL A 35 25.46 0.93 13.81
N GLU A 36 26.70 0.56 14.07
CA GLU A 36 27.86 1.41 13.84
C GLU A 36 28.14 1.65 12.35
N ASN A 37 27.93 0.64 11.50
CA ASN A 37 28.26 0.70 10.08
C ASN A 37 27.19 1.41 9.22
N PHE A 38 25.91 1.35 9.61
CA PHE A 38 24.79 1.76 8.76
C PHE A 38 23.86 2.81 9.41
N PRO A 39 24.37 3.99 9.86
CA PRO A 39 23.50 5.07 10.31
C PRO A 39 22.97 5.86 9.10
N ILE A 40 22.04 5.27 8.32
CA ILE A 40 21.64 5.81 7.01
C ILE A 40 20.32 6.56 7.06
N THR A 41 19.23 5.88 7.48
CA THR A 41 17.88 6.49 7.47
C THR A 41 17.46 7.05 8.82
N GLY A 42 18.05 6.56 9.91
CA GLY A 42 17.57 6.77 11.27
C GLY A 42 16.29 6.00 11.61
N GLN A 43 15.75 5.23 10.67
CA GLN A 43 14.62 4.33 10.87
C GLN A 43 15.14 2.90 11.05
N THR A 44 14.77 2.28 12.16
CA THR A 44 15.24 0.94 12.49
C THR A 44 14.16 -0.11 12.26
N LEU A 45 14.55 -1.38 12.33
CA LEU A 45 13.65 -2.52 12.16
C LEU A 45 12.42 -2.45 13.07
N LYS A 46 12.53 -1.84 14.27
CA LYS A 46 11.40 -1.68 15.21
C LYS A 46 10.20 -0.96 14.61
N GLU A 47 10.40 -0.13 13.58
CA GLU A 47 9.34 0.57 12.86
C GLU A 47 8.47 -0.41 12.03
N SER A 48 8.99 -1.62 11.72
CA SER A 48 8.32 -2.65 10.92
C SER A 48 7.98 -3.89 11.73
N ALA A 49 6.93 -3.80 12.55
CA ALA A 49 6.46 -4.91 13.37
C ALA A 49 6.15 -6.17 12.54
N ASP A 50 5.63 -6.00 11.32
CA ASP A 50 5.31 -7.11 10.42
C ASP A 50 6.57 -7.89 10.00
N LEU A 51 7.69 -7.19 9.75
CA LEU A 51 8.96 -7.84 9.41
C LEU A 51 9.53 -8.60 10.61
N ILE A 52 9.50 -8.01 11.79
CA ILE A 52 9.98 -8.66 13.04
C ILE A 52 9.16 -9.91 13.31
N ALA A 53 7.84 -9.84 13.24
CA ALA A 53 6.95 -10.97 13.44
C ALA A 53 7.19 -12.07 12.39
N SER A 54 7.46 -11.69 11.13
CA SER A 54 7.77 -12.63 10.05
C SER A 54 9.10 -13.34 10.28
N LEU A 55 10.15 -12.63 10.70
CA LEU A 55 11.44 -13.22 11.07
C LEU A 55 11.25 -14.22 12.22
N ALA A 56 10.56 -13.84 13.28
CA ALA A 56 10.29 -14.70 14.42
C ALA A 56 9.47 -15.95 14.02
N ALA A 57 8.48 -15.82 13.14
CA ALA A 57 7.72 -16.95 12.61
C ALA A 57 8.61 -17.95 11.84
N ILE A 58 9.53 -17.45 11.01
CA ILE A 58 10.49 -18.28 10.27
C ILE A 58 11.42 -19.02 11.25
N LYS A 59 11.94 -18.33 12.27
CA LYS A 59 12.83 -18.96 13.28
C LYS A 59 12.10 -19.98 14.12
N GLN A 60 10.84 -19.75 14.46
CA GLN A 60 9.98 -20.74 15.11
C GLN A 60 9.81 -21.98 14.22
N ALA A 61 9.42 -21.80 12.96
CA ALA A 61 9.23 -22.90 12.00
C ALA A 61 10.53 -23.70 11.79
N ALA A 62 11.67 -23.02 11.74
CA ALA A 62 12.98 -23.64 11.60
C ALA A 62 13.35 -24.49 12.84
N ALA A 63 13.11 -24.00 14.05
CA ALA A 63 13.34 -24.74 15.28
C ALA A 63 12.47 -26.01 15.35
N GLU A 64 11.17 -25.90 15.01
CA GLU A 64 10.25 -27.05 14.95
C GLU A 64 10.67 -28.07 13.89
N ALA A 65 11.08 -27.62 12.69
CA ALA A 65 11.55 -28.49 11.63
C ALA A 65 12.85 -29.22 12.00
N ASN A 66 13.84 -28.48 12.51
CA ASN A 66 15.13 -29.07 12.92
C ASN A 66 14.98 -30.06 14.07
N THR A 67 14.07 -29.80 15.01
CA THR A 67 13.76 -30.76 16.11
C THR A 67 13.11 -32.02 15.54
N SER A 68 12.16 -31.89 14.62
CA SER A 68 11.51 -33.02 13.95
C SER A 68 12.49 -33.87 13.14
N LEU A 69 13.58 -33.27 12.66
CA LEU A 69 14.68 -33.94 11.94
C LEU A 69 15.77 -34.51 12.87
N GLY A 70 15.69 -34.26 14.17
CA GLY A 70 16.70 -34.69 15.15
C GLY A 70 18.00 -33.88 15.09
N LEU A 71 17.99 -32.69 14.50
CA LEU A 71 19.16 -31.80 14.34
C LEU A 71 19.29 -30.77 15.48
N LEU A 72 18.19 -30.46 16.16
CA LEU A 72 18.13 -29.57 17.31
C LEU A 72 17.49 -30.33 18.48
N ASP A 73 18.11 -30.29 19.65
CA ASP A 73 17.54 -30.92 20.86
C ASP A 73 16.28 -30.17 21.33
N ARG A 74 15.42 -30.91 22.04
CA ARG A 74 14.10 -30.44 22.45
C ARG A 74 14.15 -29.26 23.40
N GLU A 75 15.10 -29.21 24.31
CA GLU A 75 15.22 -28.18 25.35
C GLU A 75 15.53 -26.81 24.71
N ARG A 76 16.53 -26.76 23.82
CA ARG A 76 16.87 -25.53 23.08
C ARG A 76 15.76 -25.14 22.12
N ALA A 77 15.14 -26.10 21.44
CA ALA A 77 14.05 -25.82 20.52
C ALA A 77 12.85 -25.17 21.22
N ASP A 78 12.39 -25.72 22.34
CA ASP A 78 11.27 -25.20 23.11
C ASP A 78 11.57 -23.78 23.62
N ALA A 79 12.80 -23.47 24.03
CA ALA A 79 13.21 -22.11 24.42
C ALA A 79 13.23 -21.12 23.25
N ILE A 80 13.74 -21.54 22.07
CA ILE A 80 13.71 -20.72 20.85
C ILE A 80 12.27 -20.44 20.42
N ILE A 81 11.41 -21.47 20.42
CA ILE A 81 9.99 -21.35 20.05
C ILE A 81 9.28 -20.37 20.99
N ALA A 82 9.50 -20.50 22.31
CA ALA A 82 8.89 -19.58 23.28
C ALA A 82 9.35 -18.14 23.08
N ALA A 83 10.64 -17.90 22.85
CA ALA A 83 11.15 -16.56 22.52
C ALA A 83 10.53 -15.99 21.23
N CYS A 84 10.39 -16.81 20.19
CA CYS A 84 9.76 -16.40 18.94
C CYS A 84 8.29 -16.04 19.11
N VAL A 85 7.53 -16.78 19.92
CA VAL A 85 6.12 -16.47 20.22
C VAL A 85 6.01 -15.12 20.92
N GLU A 86 6.83 -14.85 21.97
CA GLU A 86 6.85 -13.56 22.65
C GLU A 86 7.13 -12.40 21.68
N ILE A 87 8.09 -12.57 20.75
CA ILE A 87 8.45 -11.55 19.75
C ILE A 87 7.30 -11.33 18.75
N ARG A 88 6.64 -12.39 18.31
CA ARG A 88 5.47 -12.29 17.41
C ARG A 88 4.31 -11.56 18.09
N ASP A 89 4.17 -11.67 19.39
CA ASP A 89 3.16 -10.99 20.19
C ASP A 89 3.55 -9.54 20.56
N GLY A 90 4.68 -9.03 20.01
CA GLY A 90 5.11 -7.64 20.14
C GLY A 90 6.17 -7.38 21.22
N ALA A 91 6.68 -8.41 21.92
CA ALA A 91 7.74 -8.24 22.89
C ALA A 91 9.10 -8.02 22.19
N LEU A 92 10.00 -7.30 22.87
CA LEU A 92 11.39 -7.10 22.48
C LEU A 92 11.63 -6.33 21.17
N HIS A 93 10.61 -5.75 20.54
CA HIS A 93 10.74 -5.00 19.29
C HIS A 93 11.74 -3.83 19.40
N ASP A 94 11.89 -3.20 20.56
CA ASP A 94 12.89 -2.15 20.82
C ASP A 94 14.34 -2.62 20.70
N HIS A 95 14.59 -3.92 20.65
CA HIS A 95 15.91 -4.52 20.44
C HIS A 95 16.25 -4.84 18.99
N PHE A 96 15.34 -4.54 18.06
CA PHE A 96 15.56 -4.60 16.62
C PHE A 96 16.01 -3.24 16.11
N VAL A 97 17.30 -2.97 16.27
CA VAL A 97 17.91 -1.64 16.22
C VAL A 97 18.67 -1.34 14.92
N VAL A 98 18.78 -2.31 14.01
CA VAL A 98 19.48 -2.14 12.74
C VAL A 98 18.67 -1.23 11.82
N ASP A 99 19.36 -0.33 11.09
CA ASP A 99 18.72 0.54 10.09
C ASP A 99 18.07 -0.27 8.96
N LEU A 100 16.96 0.22 8.43
CA LEU A 100 16.22 -0.45 7.35
C LEU A 100 17.00 -0.48 6.02
N ILE A 101 17.93 0.48 5.79
CA ILE A 101 18.85 0.46 4.65
C ILE A 101 20.23 0.04 5.13
N GLN A 102 20.68 -1.13 4.69
CA GLN A 102 21.91 -1.77 5.14
C GLN A 102 22.58 -2.54 4.01
N GLY A 103 23.89 -2.62 4.01
CA GLY A 103 24.67 -3.51 3.13
C GLY A 103 24.65 -4.95 3.63
N GLY A 104 24.99 -5.91 2.75
CA GLY A 104 25.10 -7.32 3.10
C GLY A 104 23.82 -8.13 2.91
N ALA A 105 22.93 -7.73 2.00
CA ALA A 105 21.75 -8.50 1.59
C ALA A 105 20.82 -8.91 2.75
N GLY A 106 20.70 -8.07 3.80
CA GLY A 106 19.85 -8.35 4.95
C GLY A 106 20.52 -9.17 6.07
N THR A 107 21.81 -9.44 5.99
CA THR A 107 22.53 -10.21 7.03
C THR A 107 22.41 -9.53 8.40
N SER A 108 22.51 -8.21 8.47
CA SER A 108 22.38 -7.49 9.74
C SER A 108 20.99 -7.67 10.35
N THR A 109 19.94 -7.68 9.55
CA THR A 109 18.56 -7.96 9.99
C THR A 109 18.40 -9.39 10.50
N ASN A 110 18.88 -10.38 9.74
CA ASN A 110 18.81 -11.77 10.14
C ASN A 110 19.58 -12.03 11.46
N MET A 111 20.77 -11.43 11.59
CA MET A 111 21.58 -11.55 12.79
C MET A 111 20.96 -10.83 13.99
N ASN A 112 20.35 -9.66 13.79
CA ASN A 112 19.61 -8.99 14.86
C ASN A 112 18.49 -9.90 15.42
N ALA A 113 17.72 -10.55 14.54
CA ALA A 113 16.72 -11.52 14.96
C ALA A 113 17.35 -12.73 15.68
N ASN A 114 18.41 -13.32 15.13
CA ASN A 114 19.10 -14.46 15.72
C ASN A 114 19.62 -14.15 17.14
N GLU A 115 20.25 -12.99 17.32
CA GLU A 115 20.83 -12.59 18.61
C GLU A 115 19.74 -12.27 19.65
N VAL A 116 18.68 -11.55 19.27
CA VAL A 116 17.56 -11.26 20.19
C VAL A 116 16.87 -12.55 20.63
N ILE A 117 16.59 -13.46 19.70
CA ILE A 117 15.96 -14.75 20.00
C ILE A 117 16.88 -15.61 20.87
N ALA A 118 18.18 -15.69 20.55
CA ALA A 118 19.14 -16.47 21.33
C ALA A 118 19.24 -15.96 22.77
N ASN A 119 19.37 -14.67 22.97
CA ASN A 119 19.47 -14.07 24.30
C ASN A 119 18.18 -14.23 25.11
N ARG A 120 17.00 -14.16 24.48
CA ARG A 120 15.75 -14.45 25.17
C ARG A 120 15.61 -15.94 25.52
N ALA A 121 15.99 -16.83 24.60
CA ALA A 121 15.96 -18.25 24.84
C ALA A 121 16.96 -18.69 25.96
N LEU A 122 18.14 -18.04 26.04
CA LEU A 122 19.07 -18.24 27.16
C LEU A 122 18.43 -17.91 28.51
N GLU A 123 17.74 -16.77 28.62
CA GLU A 123 17.01 -16.40 29.85
C GLU A 123 15.92 -17.44 30.21
N ILE A 124 15.17 -17.94 29.21
CA ILE A 124 14.16 -18.99 29.41
C ILE A 124 14.79 -20.27 29.97
N LEU A 125 16.02 -20.58 29.54
CA LEU A 125 16.80 -21.73 30.04
C LEU A 125 17.49 -21.43 31.38
N GLY A 126 17.40 -20.23 31.94
CA GLY A 126 18.02 -19.84 33.21
C GLY A 126 19.49 -19.41 33.09
N HIS A 127 19.94 -19.04 31.91
CA HIS A 127 21.29 -18.54 31.63
C HIS A 127 21.32 -17.03 31.43
N ASP A 128 22.50 -16.44 31.57
CA ASP A 128 22.71 -15.02 31.28
C ASP A 128 22.82 -14.78 29.76
N ARG A 129 22.47 -13.54 29.34
CA ARG A 129 22.62 -13.10 27.95
C ARG A 129 24.10 -13.14 27.55
N GLY A 130 24.38 -13.63 26.34
CA GLY A 130 25.73 -13.80 25.83
C GLY A 130 26.40 -15.12 26.20
N GLU A 131 25.78 -15.99 27.01
CA GLU A 131 26.30 -17.33 27.32
C GLU A 131 26.06 -18.32 26.16
N TYR A 132 26.58 -17.96 24.96
CA TYR A 132 26.32 -18.65 23.70
C TYR A 132 26.85 -20.10 23.64
N GLN A 133 27.66 -20.54 24.61
CA GLN A 133 28.02 -21.95 24.78
C GLN A 133 26.80 -22.85 25.09
N HIS A 134 25.71 -22.27 25.62
CA HIS A 134 24.48 -23.02 25.89
C HIS A 134 23.49 -22.94 24.76
N LEU A 135 23.31 -21.74 24.15
CA LEU A 135 22.45 -21.54 22.99
C LEU A 135 23.02 -20.42 22.12
N HIS A 136 23.46 -20.76 20.88
CA HIS A 136 24.20 -19.88 20.00
C HIS A 136 23.31 -19.33 18.87
N PRO A 137 23.40 -18.03 18.50
CA PRO A 137 22.60 -17.42 17.42
C PRO A 137 22.76 -18.14 16.07
N ASN A 138 24.00 -18.49 15.68
CA ASN A 138 24.26 -19.12 14.38
C ASN A 138 24.07 -20.64 14.40
N GLU A 139 24.53 -21.34 15.46
CA GLU A 139 24.54 -22.78 15.48
C GLU A 139 23.18 -23.40 15.80
N HIS A 140 22.33 -22.68 16.57
CA HIS A 140 21.03 -23.18 17.00
C HIS A 140 19.85 -22.39 16.39
N VAL A 141 19.80 -21.06 16.56
CA VAL A 141 18.68 -20.25 16.03
C VAL A 141 18.68 -20.20 14.49
N ASN A 142 19.87 -20.12 13.87
CA ASN A 142 20.04 -20.08 12.42
C ASN A 142 20.32 -21.46 11.78
N LEU A 143 20.18 -22.54 12.52
CA LEU A 143 20.45 -23.90 12.03
C LEU A 143 19.66 -24.22 10.76
N SER A 144 20.34 -24.79 9.74
CA SER A 144 19.82 -25.14 8.42
C SER A 144 19.35 -23.93 7.58
N GLN A 145 19.75 -22.71 7.92
CA GLN A 145 19.31 -21.47 7.26
C GLN A 145 20.49 -20.64 6.74
N SER A 146 20.20 -19.75 5.82
CA SER A 146 21.03 -18.63 5.43
C SER A 146 20.21 -17.33 5.48
N THR A 147 20.87 -16.18 5.61
CA THR A 147 20.20 -14.90 5.36
C THR A 147 19.50 -14.91 3.99
N ASN A 148 20.11 -15.55 2.99
CA ASN A 148 19.68 -15.52 1.61
C ASN A 148 18.34 -16.24 1.33
N ASP A 149 17.88 -17.06 2.27
CA ASP A 149 16.55 -17.69 2.21
C ASP A 149 15.59 -17.17 3.30
N VAL A 150 16.10 -16.83 4.47
CA VAL A 150 15.30 -16.27 5.58
C VAL A 150 14.81 -14.85 5.25
N TYR A 151 15.72 -13.99 4.82
CA TYR A 151 15.40 -12.57 4.64
C TYR A 151 14.35 -12.33 3.56
N PRO A 152 14.50 -12.81 2.31
CA PRO A 152 13.47 -12.64 1.28
C PRO A 152 12.13 -13.28 1.66
N THR A 153 12.14 -14.42 2.36
CA THR A 153 10.92 -15.03 2.89
C THR A 153 10.23 -14.12 3.91
N ALA A 154 10.99 -13.50 4.83
CA ALA A 154 10.44 -12.55 5.79
C ALA A 154 9.86 -11.30 5.11
N LEU A 155 10.54 -10.77 4.07
CA LEU A 155 10.06 -9.64 3.28
C LEU A 155 8.73 -9.96 2.58
N LYS A 156 8.63 -11.15 1.99
CA LYS A 156 7.40 -11.63 1.34
C LYS A 156 6.24 -11.73 2.33
N LEU A 157 6.46 -12.29 3.52
CA LEU A 157 5.43 -12.37 4.56
C LEU A 157 5.00 -10.99 5.05
N ALA A 158 5.94 -10.09 5.34
CA ALA A 158 5.64 -8.73 5.76
C ALA A 158 4.86 -7.95 4.67
N ALA A 159 5.25 -8.11 3.40
CA ALA A 159 4.52 -7.53 2.27
C ALA A 159 3.11 -8.12 2.14
N TRP A 160 2.93 -9.43 2.31
CA TRP A 160 1.62 -10.09 2.30
C TRP A 160 0.67 -9.48 3.35
N ILE A 161 1.15 -9.30 4.59
CA ILE A 161 0.38 -8.66 5.68
C ILE A 161 0.01 -7.22 5.29
N GLY A 162 1.00 -6.45 4.79
CA GLY A 162 0.81 -5.06 4.38
C GLY A 162 -0.20 -4.89 3.24
N VAL A 163 -0.20 -5.80 2.25
CA VAL A 163 -1.17 -5.78 1.14
C VAL A 163 -2.59 -6.02 1.63
N HIS A 164 -2.81 -6.99 2.53
CA HIS A 164 -4.15 -7.23 3.07
C HIS A 164 -4.68 -6.03 3.82
N ARG A 165 -3.84 -5.39 4.63
CA ARG A 165 -4.19 -4.14 5.33
C ARG A 165 -4.54 -3.01 4.35
N LEU A 166 -3.81 -2.90 3.24
CA LEU A 166 -4.12 -1.91 2.19
C LEU A 166 -5.45 -2.22 1.50
N VAL A 167 -5.70 -3.48 1.14
CA VAL A 167 -6.97 -3.90 0.51
C VAL A 167 -8.16 -3.59 1.42
N ASP A 168 -8.06 -3.84 2.73
CA ASP A 168 -9.10 -3.49 3.69
C ASP A 168 -9.35 -1.97 3.74
N ALA A 169 -8.31 -1.17 3.76
CA ALA A 169 -8.42 0.29 3.73
C ALA A 169 -9.02 0.80 2.41
N MET A 170 -8.64 0.21 1.27
CA MET A 170 -9.23 0.53 -0.03
C MET A 170 -10.71 0.15 -0.09
N ALA A 171 -11.11 -0.98 0.47
CA ALA A 171 -12.51 -1.39 0.56
C ALA A 171 -13.35 -0.42 1.42
N ILE A 172 -12.78 0.15 2.48
CA ILE A 172 -13.43 1.20 3.29
C ILE A 172 -13.65 2.45 2.43
N LEU A 173 -12.61 2.93 1.75
CA LEU A 173 -12.69 4.10 0.86
C LEU A 173 -13.66 3.88 -0.30
N ARG A 174 -13.64 2.70 -0.93
CA ARG A 174 -14.56 2.32 -2.00
C ARG A 174 -16.02 2.44 -1.58
N ARG A 175 -16.37 1.87 -0.40
CA ARG A 175 -17.74 1.98 0.13
C ARG A 175 -18.18 3.41 0.36
N ALA A 176 -17.27 4.30 0.77
CA ALA A 176 -17.58 5.72 0.90
C ALA A 176 -17.90 6.38 -0.46
N PHE A 177 -17.16 6.05 -1.51
CA PHE A 177 -17.47 6.51 -2.87
C PHE A 177 -18.79 5.93 -3.38
N GLU A 178 -19.07 4.65 -3.14
CA GLU A 178 -20.36 4.01 -3.48
C GLU A 178 -21.53 4.72 -2.80
N ALA A 179 -21.40 5.05 -1.53
CA ALA A 179 -22.42 5.79 -0.79
C ALA A 179 -22.66 7.19 -1.39
N LYS A 180 -21.59 7.91 -1.77
CA LYS A 180 -21.71 9.20 -2.46
C LYS A 180 -22.28 9.08 -3.87
N ALA A 181 -21.99 8.00 -4.59
CA ALA A 181 -22.60 7.74 -5.89
C ALA A 181 -24.12 7.58 -5.78
N VAL A 182 -24.62 6.93 -4.74
CA VAL A 182 -26.05 6.83 -4.45
C VAL A 182 -26.63 8.18 -4.03
N GLU A 183 -25.97 8.91 -3.11
CA GLU A 183 -26.40 10.23 -2.62
C GLU A 183 -26.55 11.25 -3.77
N PHE A 184 -25.69 11.18 -4.77
CA PHE A 184 -25.66 12.12 -5.89
C PHE A 184 -26.25 11.58 -7.19
N ALA A 185 -27.00 10.48 -7.13
CA ALA A 185 -27.57 9.82 -8.32
C ALA A 185 -28.52 10.70 -9.13
N ASP A 186 -29.21 11.64 -8.47
CA ASP A 186 -30.15 12.60 -9.07
C ASP A 186 -29.54 13.96 -9.40
N VAL A 187 -28.24 14.17 -9.12
CA VAL A 187 -27.57 15.46 -9.30
C VAL A 187 -27.02 15.57 -10.71
N LEU A 188 -27.71 16.25 -11.60
CA LEU A 188 -27.23 16.53 -12.96
C LEU A 188 -26.03 17.49 -12.93
N LYS A 189 -25.08 17.23 -13.81
CA LYS A 189 -23.93 18.09 -14.12
C LYS A 189 -23.55 18.01 -15.59
N MET A 190 -22.74 18.96 -16.05
CA MET A 190 -22.05 18.83 -17.34
C MET A 190 -20.79 17.96 -17.15
N GLY A 191 -20.71 16.88 -17.93
CA GLY A 191 -19.47 16.15 -18.11
C GLY A 191 -18.48 16.97 -18.93
N ARG A 192 -17.17 16.74 -18.71
CA ARG A 192 -16.10 17.43 -19.43
C ARG A 192 -15.13 16.43 -20.06
N THR A 193 -14.72 16.74 -21.28
CA THR A 193 -13.57 16.09 -21.93
C THR A 193 -12.56 17.18 -22.27
N GLN A 194 -11.27 16.96 -21.96
CA GLN A 194 -10.22 17.97 -22.14
C GLN A 194 -10.55 19.32 -21.46
N LEU A 195 -11.26 19.26 -20.32
CA LEU A 195 -11.77 20.40 -19.54
C LEU A 195 -12.81 21.27 -20.28
N GLN A 196 -13.28 20.88 -21.47
CA GLN A 196 -14.35 21.51 -22.18
C GLN A 196 -15.69 20.83 -21.93
N ASP A 197 -16.78 21.57 -21.97
CA ASP A 197 -18.14 21.05 -21.85
C ASP A 197 -18.40 19.94 -22.87
N ALA A 198 -18.95 18.82 -22.39
CA ALA A 198 -19.30 17.68 -23.23
C ALA A 198 -20.82 17.45 -23.20
N VAL A 199 -21.28 16.48 -22.48
CA VAL A 199 -22.69 16.10 -22.39
C VAL A 199 -23.12 15.95 -20.93
N PRO A 200 -24.43 16.04 -20.63
CA PRO A 200 -24.93 15.84 -19.28
C PRO A 200 -24.60 14.44 -18.73
N MET A 201 -24.30 14.39 -17.44
CA MET A 201 -24.16 13.18 -16.63
C MET A 201 -24.66 13.46 -15.22
N THR A 202 -24.70 12.46 -14.33
CA THR A 202 -24.92 12.71 -12.92
C THR A 202 -23.60 12.75 -12.14
N LEU A 203 -23.57 13.53 -11.08
CA LEU A 203 -22.44 13.53 -10.13
C LEU A 203 -22.29 12.13 -9.49
N GLY A 204 -23.41 11.41 -9.30
CA GLY A 204 -23.38 10.02 -8.84
C GLY A 204 -22.65 9.08 -9.79
N GLN A 205 -22.81 9.24 -11.11
CA GLN A 205 -22.05 8.49 -12.11
C GLN A 205 -20.53 8.77 -11.99
N GLU A 206 -20.14 10.03 -11.77
CA GLU A 206 -18.74 10.41 -11.59
C GLU A 206 -18.14 9.75 -10.33
N PHE A 207 -18.81 9.83 -9.19
CA PHE A 207 -18.35 9.19 -7.95
C PHE A 207 -18.33 7.65 -8.05
N GLY A 208 -19.28 7.06 -8.79
CA GLY A 208 -19.30 5.63 -9.08
C GLY A 208 -18.06 5.13 -9.83
N THR A 209 -17.47 5.97 -10.71
CA THR A 209 -16.23 5.60 -11.40
C THR A 209 -15.05 5.48 -10.45
N TYR A 210 -14.97 6.33 -9.41
CA TYR A 210 -13.92 6.25 -8.41
C TYR A 210 -14.01 4.98 -7.58
N ALA A 211 -15.23 4.56 -7.23
CA ALA A 211 -15.46 3.29 -6.56
C ALA A 211 -15.04 2.08 -7.41
N LEU A 212 -15.42 2.07 -8.68
CA LEU A 212 -15.06 1.00 -9.61
C LEU A 212 -13.54 0.89 -9.81
N MET A 213 -12.85 2.03 -9.92
CA MET A 213 -11.38 2.07 -10.03
C MET A 213 -10.68 1.40 -8.84
N LEU A 214 -11.22 1.59 -7.62
CA LEU A 214 -10.70 0.96 -6.41
C LEU A 214 -10.98 -0.55 -6.42
N ALA A 215 -12.20 -0.97 -6.76
CA ALA A 215 -12.55 -2.39 -6.84
C ALA A 215 -11.65 -3.18 -7.82
N GLU A 216 -11.33 -2.60 -8.97
CA GLU A 216 -10.39 -3.18 -9.92
C GLU A 216 -8.98 -3.34 -9.32
N ASP A 217 -8.51 -2.35 -8.55
CA ASP A 217 -7.18 -2.37 -7.96
C ASP A 217 -7.09 -3.31 -6.75
N GLU A 218 -8.17 -3.46 -5.95
CA GLU A 218 -8.30 -4.50 -4.94
C GLU A 218 -8.10 -5.91 -5.57
N ALA A 219 -8.71 -6.15 -6.74
CA ALA A 219 -8.53 -7.40 -7.47
C ALA A 219 -7.09 -7.60 -7.97
N ARG A 220 -6.44 -6.54 -8.51
CA ARG A 220 -5.06 -6.61 -8.99
C ARG A 220 -4.06 -6.83 -7.84
N LEU A 221 -4.29 -6.26 -6.67
CA LEU A 221 -3.48 -6.53 -5.48
C LEU A 221 -3.62 -7.98 -5.03
N SER A 222 -4.85 -8.53 -5.03
CA SER A 222 -5.10 -9.92 -4.70
C SER A 222 -4.42 -10.91 -5.67
N GLU A 223 -4.32 -10.56 -6.95
CA GLU A 223 -3.57 -11.34 -7.94
C GLU A 223 -2.06 -11.25 -7.70
N ALA A 224 -1.53 -10.05 -7.45
CA ALA A 224 -0.10 -9.84 -7.22
C ALA A 224 0.39 -10.56 -5.96
N VAL A 225 -0.42 -10.60 -4.92
CA VAL A 225 -0.12 -11.29 -3.66
C VAL A 225 0.09 -12.80 -3.85
N SER A 226 -0.50 -13.41 -4.88
CA SER A 226 -0.30 -14.84 -5.14
C SER A 226 1.16 -15.21 -5.42
N LEU A 227 1.93 -14.30 -6.04
CA LEU A 227 3.35 -14.50 -6.35
C LEU A 227 4.24 -14.42 -5.09
N ILE A 228 3.80 -13.68 -4.07
CA ILE A 228 4.54 -13.50 -2.83
C ILE A 228 4.50 -14.77 -1.95
N ARG A 229 3.53 -15.65 -2.15
CA ARG A 229 3.43 -16.92 -1.42
C ARG A 229 4.49 -17.94 -1.81
N GLU A 230 5.16 -17.74 -2.95
CA GLU A 230 6.28 -18.55 -3.36
C GLU A 230 7.55 -18.10 -2.63
N ILE A 231 8.18 -19.02 -1.88
CA ILE A 231 9.34 -18.75 -1.02
C ILE A 231 10.52 -19.64 -1.38
N ASN A 232 11.72 -19.17 -1.05
CA ASN A 232 12.96 -19.92 -1.24
C ASN A 232 13.53 -20.51 0.07
N LEU A 233 12.76 -20.61 1.15
CA LEU A 233 13.22 -21.10 2.44
C LEU A 233 13.71 -22.57 2.33
N GLY A 234 14.93 -22.82 2.77
CA GLY A 234 15.65 -24.09 2.57
C GLY A 234 16.66 -24.04 1.41
N ALA A 235 16.71 -22.95 0.65
CA ALA A 235 17.71 -22.71 -0.39
C ALA A 235 19.14 -22.64 0.16
N THR A 236 19.27 -22.20 1.39
CA THR A 236 20.53 -21.86 2.05
C THR A 236 21.33 -20.79 1.28
N ALA A 237 22.60 -21.00 0.96
CA ALA A 237 23.50 -19.96 0.45
C ALA A 237 23.11 -19.44 -0.95
N ILE A 238 22.83 -20.33 -1.90
CA ILE A 238 22.61 -19.99 -3.32
C ILE A 238 21.49 -20.82 -4.00
N GLY A 239 20.66 -21.51 -3.23
CA GLY A 239 19.57 -22.33 -3.76
C GLY A 239 19.87 -23.82 -3.85
N THR A 240 21.09 -24.29 -3.54
CA THR A 240 21.46 -25.70 -3.63
C THR A 240 21.09 -26.52 -2.40
N GLY A 241 20.63 -25.85 -1.32
CA GLY A 241 20.30 -26.51 -0.05
C GLY A 241 21.51 -27.07 0.69
N ILE A 242 22.72 -26.60 0.38
CA ILE A 242 23.95 -27.08 1.04
C ILE A 242 23.87 -26.87 2.55
N THR A 243 24.34 -27.83 3.32
CA THR A 243 24.30 -27.87 4.80
C THR A 243 22.92 -28.09 5.43
N ALA A 244 21.85 -28.16 4.65
CA ALA A 244 20.51 -28.49 5.14
C ALA A 244 20.15 -29.97 4.90
N HIS A 245 19.31 -30.53 5.76
CA HIS A 245 18.77 -31.88 5.57
C HIS A 245 17.83 -31.92 4.35
N PRO A 246 17.82 -32.98 3.50
CA PRO A 246 16.99 -33.01 2.27
C PRO A 246 15.49 -32.78 2.47
N ARG A 247 14.96 -33.10 3.65
CA ARG A 247 13.54 -32.87 3.99
C ARG A 247 13.27 -31.50 4.62
N TYR A 248 14.32 -30.69 4.87
CA TYR A 248 14.18 -29.44 5.64
C TYR A 248 13.27 -28.42 4.92
N ALA A 249 13.51 -28.16 3.63
CA ALA A 249 12.75 -27.16 2.87
C ALA A 249 11.23 -27.41 2.88
N ALA A 250 10.82 -28.68 2.65
CA ALA A 250 9.40 -29.05 2.68
C ALA A 250 8.80 -28.90 4.09
N LEU A 251 9.52 -29.36 5.10
CA LEU A 251 9.04 -29.36 6.49
C LEU A 251 8.95 -27.94 7.07
N VAL A 252 9.99 -27.11 6.84
CA VAL A 252 9.98 -25.74 7.35
C VAL A 252 8.90 -24.89 6.67
N ARG A 253 8.65 -25.08 5.36
CA ARG A 253 7.55 -24.43 4.65
C ARG A 253 6.19 -24.85 5.24
N GLU A 254 6.00 -26.14 5.50
CA GLU A 254 4.75 -26.65 6.11
C GLU A 254 4.51 -26.02 7.48
N ARG A 255 5.51 -26.04 8.37
CA ARG A 255 5.42 -25.41 9.70
C ARG A 255 5.19 -23.91 9.62
N LEU A 256 5.91 -23.23 8.74
CA LEU A 256 5.71 -21.79 8.55
C LEU A 256 4.29 -21.48 8.05
N SER A 257 3.77 -22.26 7.11
CA SER A 257 2.38 -22.09 6.61
C SER A 257 1.35 -22.23 7.76
N GLU A 258 1.53 -23.23 8.64
CA GLU A 258 0.67 -23.42 9.81
C GLU A 258 0.76 -22.23 10.80
N ILE A 259 1.96 -21.74 11.07
CA ILE A 259 2.23 -20.65 12.02
C ILE A 259 1.63 -19.32 11.54
N VAL A 260 1.74 -19.01 10.25
CA VAL A 260 1.29 -17.71 9.70
C VAL A 260 -0.11 -17.75 9.10
N GLY A 261 -0.71 -18.93 8.96
CA GLY A 261 -2.04 -19.10 8.36
C GLY A 261 -2.08 -18.78 6.84
N VAL A 262 -0.94 -18.94 6.15
CA VAL A 262 -0.79 -18.67 4.71
C VAL A 262 -0.34 -19.93 4.00
N ASP A 263 -1.01 -20.32 2.93
CA ASP A 263 -0.60 -21.45 2.08
C ASP A 263 0.63 -21.06 1.25
N LEU A 264 1.82 -21.26 1.82
CA LEU A 264 3.10 -20.97 1.19
C LEU A 264 3.53 -22.10 0.25
N VAL A 265 4.23 -21.73 -0.82
CA VAL A 265 4.71 -22.65 -1.85
C VAL A 265 6.23 -22.56 -1.92
N THR A 266 6.91 -23.70 -1.92
CA THR A 266 8.36 -23.72 -2.21
C THR A 266 8.56 -23.47 -3.69
N SER A 267 9.46 -22.55 -4.06
CA SER A 267 9.80 -22.28 -5.46
C SER A 267 10.25 -23.55 -6.19
N PRO A 268 9.87 -23.75 -7.45
CA PRO A 268 10.29 -24.90 -8.24
C PRO A 268 11.79 -24.92 -8.51
N ASP A 269 12.45 -23.76 -8.52
CA ASP A 269 13.92 -23.62 -8.62
C ASP A 269 14.42 -22.65 -7.55
N LEU A 270 15.07 -23.19 -6.52
CA LEU A 270 15.59 -22.41 -5.41
C LEU A 270 16.82 -21.56 -5.79
N VAL A 271 17.54 -21.92 -6.86
CA VAL A 271 18.68 -21.12 -7.34
C VAL A 271 18.17 -19.84 -8.02
N GLU A 272 17.14 -19.97 -8.83
CA GLU A 272 16.47 -18.83 -9.44
C GLU A 272 15.84 -17.93 -8.37
N ALA A 273 15.06 -18.50 -7.45
CA ALA A 273 14.32 -17.75 -6.43
C ALA A 273 15.22 -17.07 -5.37
N THR A 274 16.51 -17.42 -5.30
CA THR A 274 17.48 -16.76 -4.41
C THR A 274 18.04 -15.47 -5.00
N GLN A 275 17.94 -15.26 -6.32
CA GLN A 275 18.43 -14.07 -7.00
C GLN A 275 17.31 -13.20 -7.58
N ASP A 276 16.16 -13.78 -7.96
CA ASP A 276 15.10 -13.04 -8.64
C ASP A 276 14.23 -12.23 -7.66
N CYS A 277 14.03 -10.97 -7.99
CA CYS A 277 13.16 -10.04 -7.27
C CYS A 277 11.87 -9.69 -8.05
N GLY A 278 11.52 -10.47 -9.06
CA GLY A 278 10.39 -10.20 -9.97
C GLY A 278 9.04 -10.07 -9.25
N SER A 279 8.80 -10.86 -8.19
CA SER A 279 7.58 -10.76 -7.39
C SER A 279 7.43 -9.40 -6.69
N PHE A 280 8.52 -8.80 -6.22
CA PHE A 280 8.53 -7.47 -5.62
C PHE A 280 8.32 -6.37 -6.68
N VAL A 281 8.92 -6.51 -7.86
CA VAL A 281 8.73 -5.59 -9.00
C VAL A 281 7.27 -5.61 -9.45
N GLN A 282 6.66 -6.80 -9.57
CA GLN A 282 5.25 -6.96 -9.93
C GLN A 282 4.34 -6.27 -8.90
N LEU A 283 4.55 -6.52 -7.61
CA LEU A 283 3.78 -5.88 -6.54
C LEU A 283 3.94 -4.36 -6.59
N SER A 284 5.16 -3.86 -6.72
CA SER A 284 5.45 -2.43 -6.82
C SER A 284 4.71 -1.77 -8.00
N GLY A 285 4.69 -2.43 -9.15
CA GLY A 285 3.94 -1.96 -10.33
C GLY A 285 2.43 -1.83 -10.05
N VAL A 286 1.85 -2.75 -9.28
CA VAL A 286 0.44 -2.67 -8.88
C VAL A 286 0.22 -1.55 -7.86
N LEU A 287 1.11 -1.36 -6.88
CA LEU A 287 1.03 -0.24 -5.94
C LEU A 287 1.13 1.11 -6.65
N LYS A 288 2.02 1.24 -7.64
CA LYS A 288 2.09 2.41 -8.51
C LYS A 288 0.77 2.66 -9.24
N ARG A 289 0.12 1.62 -9.78
CA ARG A 289 -1.19 1.74 -10.43
C ARG A 289 -2.24 2.29 -9.46
N VAL A 290 -2.32 1.79 -8.22
CA VAL A 290 -3.19 2.31 -7.15
C VAL A 290 -2.91 3.79 -6.90
N ALA A 291 -1.63 4.15 -6.73
CA ALA A 291 -1.20 5.52 -6.50
C ALA A 291 -1.64 6.48 -7.63
N VAL A 292 -1.46 6.08 -8.88
CA VAL A 292 -1.88 6.88 -10.06
C VAL A 292 -3.38 7.13 -10.06
N LYS A 293 -4.21 6.11 -9.78
CA LYS A 293 -5.67 6.26 -9.74
C LYS A 293 -6.13 7.12 -8.57
N LEU A 294 -5.56 6.95 -7.37
CA LEU A 294 -5.85 7.80 -6.22
C LEU A 294 -5.47 9.26 -6.49
N SER A 295 -4.30 9.49 -7.07
CA SER A 295 -3.84 10.85 -7.44
C SER A 295 -4.76 11.49 -8.46
N LYS A 296 -5.18 10.75 -9.50
CA LYS A 296 -6.16 11.23 -10.49
C LYS A 296 -7.48 11.61 -9.84
N THR A 297 -8.02 10.77 -8.97
CA THR A 297 -9.24 11.05 -8.22
C THR A 297 -9.10 12.30 -7.36
N CYS A 298 -8.00 12.47 -6.66
CA CYS A 298 -7.72 13.65 -5.85
C CYS A 298 -7.58 14.93 -6.69
N ASN A 299 -7.00 14.84 -7.89
CA ASN A 299 -6.95 15.97 -8.82
C ASN A 299 -8.34 16.40 -9.25
N ASP A 300 -9.24 15.47 -9.56
CA ASP A 300 -10.63 15.77 -9.89
C ASP A 300 -11.36 16.42 -8.70
N LEU A 301 -11.25 15.86 -7.50
CA LEU A 301 -11.88 16.44 -6.31
C LEU A 301 -11.41 17.87 -6.03
N ARG A 302 -10.11 18.15 -6.21
CA ARG A 302 -9.55 19.50 -6.09
C ARG A 302 -10.09 20.46 -7.15
N LEU A 303 -10.20 19.99 -8.38
CA LEU A 303 -10.74 20.79 -9.49
C LEU A 303 -12.23 21.07 -9.31
N LEU A 304 -13.04 20.05 -9.00
CA LEU A 304 -14.48 20.17 -8.79
C LEU A 304 -14.83 21.10 -7.62
N SER A 305 -14.00 21.13 -6.58
CA SER A 305 -14.19 21.99 -5.39
C SER A 305 -13.53 23.37 -5.51
N SER A 306 -12.91 23.68 -6.64
CA SER A 306 -12.19 24.95 -6.83
C SER A 306 -13.12 26.18 -6.73
N GLY A 307 -12.63 27.28 -6.17
CA GLY A 307 -13.37 28.52 -6.05
C GLY A 307 -13.36 29.09 -4.63
N PRO A 308 -14.51 29.49 -4.06
CA PRO A 308 -15.92 29.22 -4.47
C PRO A 308 -16.48 30.09 -5.59
N ARG A 309 -15.90 31.25 -5.91
CA ARG A 309 -16.45 32.17 -6.91
C ARG A 309 -15.75 32.13 -8.26
N ALA A 310 -14.43 31.98 -8.25
CA ALA A 310 -13.57 32.01 -9.45
C ALA A 310 -13.17 30.60 -9.92
N GLY A 311 -13.87 29.56 -9.52
CA GLY A 311 -13.63 28.16 -9.91
C GLY A 311 -14.90 27.42 -10.27
N LEU A 312 -14.83 26.08 -10.39
CA LEU A 312 -15.96 25.26 -10.78
C LEU A 312 -17.05 25.24 -9.71
N ASN A 313 -16.65 25.07 -8.45
CA ASN A 313 -17.56 25.06 -7.30
C ASN A 313 -18.74 24.08 -7.46
N GLU A 314 -18.46 22.88 -7.95
CA GLU A 314 -19.48 21.84 -8.14
C GLU A 314 -19.75 21.05 -6.87
N ILE A 315 -18.71 20.87 -6.04
CA ILE A 315 -18.77 20.18 -4.74
C ILE A 315 -18.10 21.02 -3.67
N ASN A 316 -18.41 20.72 -2.40
CA ASN A 316 -17.69 21.26 -1.26
C ASN A 316 -16.97 20.11 -0.55
N LEU A 317 -15.69 20.32 -0.24
CA LEU A 317 -14.91 19.43 0.62
C LEU A 317 -15.01 19.88 2.07
N PRO A 318 -14.93 18.97 3.06
CA PRO A 318 -14.89 19.35 4.46
C PRO A 318 -13.73 20.29 4.78
N ALA A 319 -13.99 21.37 5.49
CA ALA A 319 -12.96 22.27 5.99
C ALA A 319 -12.17 21.57 7.12
N ARG A 320 -10.86 21.30 6.93
CA ARG A 320 -10.03 20.58 7.90
C ARG A 320 -9.03 21.48 8.62
N GLN A 321 -8.61 22.57 7.99
CA GLN A 321 -7.72 23.57 8.60
C GLN A 321 -7.84 24.92 7.91
N ALA A 322 -7.43 25.99 8.57
CA ALA A 322 -7.32 27.29 7.96
C ALA A 322 -6.31 27.26 6.80
N GLY A 323 -6.72 27.74 5.63
CA GLY A 323 -5.96 27.56 4.38
C GLY A 323 -4.92 28.64 4.10
N SER A 324 -4.86 29.71 4.93
CA SER A 324 -3.96 30.83 4.65
C SER A 324 -3.62 31.62 5.93
N SER A 325 -2.38 32.06 6.02
CA SER A 325 -1.92 32.95 7.08
C SER A 325 -2.28 34.43 6.85
N ILE A 326 -2.69 34.80 5.61
CA ILE A 326 -2.95 36.22 5.23
C ILE A 326 -4.31 36.42 4.56
N MET A 327 -5.03 35.36 4.17
CA MET A 327 -6.35 35.42 3.52
C MET A 327 -7.42 34.83 4.45
N PRO A 328 -8.16 35.68 5.22
CA PRO A 328 -9.21 35.20 6.12
C PRO A 328 -10.28 34.40 5.34
N GLY A 329 -10.69 33.25 5.88
CA GLY A 329 -11.76 32.43 5.30
C GLY A 329 -11.34 31.53 4.12
N LYS A 330 -10.08 31.55 3.67
CA LYS A 330 -9.59 30.61 2.67
C LYS A 330 -9.43 29.22 3.26
N VAL A 331 -10.02 28.21 2.60
CA VAL A 331 -9.86 26.79 2.94
C VAL A 331 -9.30 26.06 1.72
N ASN A 332 -8.21 25.33 1.91
CA ASN A 332 -7.58 24.56 0.84
C ASN A 332 -7.99 23.07 0.90
N PRO A 333 -7.94 22.35 -0.24
CA PRO A 333 -8.27 20.92 -0.33
C PRO A 333 -7.10 20.04 0.18
N VAL A 334 -6.67 20.25 1.43
CA VAL A 334 -5.43 19.69 1.98
C VAL A 334 -5.41 18.16 2.06
N ILE A 335 -6.58 17.52 2.18
CA ILE A 335 -6.66 16.05 2.24
C ILE A 335 -6.37 15.43 0.86
N PRO A 336 -7.02 15.85 -0.26
CA PRO A 336 -6.58 15.40 -1.58
C PRO A 336 -5.12 15.74 -1.89
N GLU A 337 -4.60 16.88 -1.41
CA GLU A 337 -3.20 17.28 -1.63
C GLU A 337 -2.21 16.32 -0.96
N VAL A 338 -2.44 15.89 0.27
CA VAL A 338 -1.56 14.93 0.95
C VAL A 338 -1.60 13.56 0.28
N VAL A 339 -2.76 13.13 -0.23
CA VAL A 339 -2.88 11.88 -0.98
C VAL A 339 -2.11 11.96 -2.31
N ASN A 340 -2.13 13.11 -3.00
CA ASN A 340 -1.28 13.33 -4.18
C ASN A 340 0.22 13.17 -3.84
N GLN A 341 0.68 13.71 -2.70
CA GLN A 341 2.08 13.60 -2.27
C GLN A 341 2.46 12.15 -1.97
N VAL A 342 1.60 11.39 -1.29
CA VAL A 342 1.78 9.95 -1.09
C VAL A 342 1.90 9.21 -2.43
N ALA A 343 1.04 9.55 -3.39
CA ALA A 343 1.10 8.92 -4.72
C ALA A 343 2.43 9.22 -5.45
N PHE A 344 2.94 10.44 -5.35
CA PHE A 344 4.22 10.81 -5.96
C PHE A 344 5.38 10.03 -5.34
N GLU A 345 5.38 9.86 -4.02
CA GLU A 345 6.36 9.04 -3.32
C GLU A 345 6.32 7.57 -3.76
N VAL A 346 5.13 6.97 -3.82
CA VAL A 346 4.95 5.58 -4.25
C VAL A 346 5.45 5.35 -5.69
N ILE A 347 5.19 6.30 -6.59
CA ILE A 347 5.72 6.27 -7.96
C ILE A 347 7.25 6.33 -7.96
N GLY A 348 7.85 7.17 -7.10
CA GLY A 348 9.30 7.24 -6.93
C GLY A 348 9.90 5.96 -6.34
N ASN A 349 9.22 5.34 -5.38
CA ASN A 349 9.62 4.07 -4.78
C ASN A 349 9.61 2.92 -5.80
N ASP A 350 8.69 2.90 -6.75
CA ASP A 350 8.65 1.90 -7.84
C ASP A 350 9.91 1.97 -8.73
N VAL A 351 10.41 3.17 -9.01
CA VAL A 351 11.68 3.36 -9.73
C VAL A 351 12.84 2.79 -8.92
N THR A 352 12.88 3.07 -7.61
CA THR A 352 13.93 2.55 -6.72
C THR A 352 13.92 1.03 -6.67
N ILE A 353 12.75 0.40 -6.55
CA ILE A 353 12.59 -1.05 -6.54
C ILE A 353 13.04 -1.67 -7.87
N THR A 354 12.66 -1.06 -8.99
CA THR A 354 13.06 -1.52 -10.33
C THR A 354 14.59 -1.50 -10.48
N MET A 355 15.25 -0.41 -10.08
CA MET A 355 16.71 -0.29 -10.14
C MET A 355 17.40 -1.29 -9.22
N ALA A 356 16.90 -1.48 -8.01
CA ALA A 356 17.47 -2.40 -7.04
C ALA A 356 17.30 -3.87 -7.48
N ALA A 357 16.18 -4.21 -8.08
CA ALA A 357 15.94 -5.55 -8.62
C ALA A 357 16.87 -5.85 -9.82
N GLU A 358 17.05 -4.89 -10.74
CA GLU A 358 17.94 -5.03 -11.90
C GLU A 358 19.43 -5.12 -11.51
N ALA A 359 19.82 -4.46 -10.42
CA ALA A 359 21.22 -4.38 -9.99
C ALA A 359 21.74 -5.68 -9.32
N GLY A 360 20.90 -6.70 -9.09
CA GLY A 360 21.33 -8.01 -8.60
C GLY A 360 22.32 -8.66 -9.57
N GLN A 361 23.32 -9.38 -9.02
CA GLN A 361 24.34 -10.04 -9.82
C GLN A 361 24.49 -11.51 -9.44
N LEU A 362 24.50 -12.37 -10.45
CA LEU A 362 24.72 -13.82 -10.32
C LEU A 362 23.66 -14.46 -9.40
N GLN A 363 24.04 -15.10 -8.30
CA GLN A 363 23.18 -15.97 -7.52
C GLN A 363 22.50 -15.29 -6.32
N LEU A 364 22.59 -13.95 -6.18
CA LEU A 364 21.99 -13.21 -5.08
C LEU A 364 21.70 -11.76 -5.48
N ASN A 365 20.57 -11.21 -5.04
CA ASN A 365 20.34 -9.77 -5.04
C ASN A 365 20.72 -9.18 -3.69
N ALA A 366 21.72 -8.30 -3.65
CA ALA A 366 22.20 -7.67 -2.42
C ALA A 366 21.36 -6.44 -1.98
N PHE A 367 20.37 -6.02 -2.78
CA PHE A 367 19.64 -4.77 -2.60
C PHE A 367 18.21 -4.96 -2.06
N GLU A 368 17.87 -6.15 -1.60
CA GLU A 368 16.57 -6.42 -0.96
C GLU A 368 16.25 -5.47 0.22
N PRO A 369 17.21 -4.98 1.05
CA PRO A 369 16.87 -4.02 2.09
C PRO A 369 16.21 -2.75 1.57
N VAL A 370 16.69 -2.13 0.49
CA VAL A 370 16.06 -0.93 -0.08
C VAL A 370 14.77 -1.27 -0.84
N ILE A 371 14.65 -2.47 -1.40
CA ILE A 371 13.39 -2.98 -1.99
C ILE A 371 12.32 -3.03 -0.90
N PHE A 372 12.61 -3.66 0.23
CA PHE A 372 11.67 -3.75 1.34
C PHE A 372 11.32 -2.37 1.92
N TYR A 373 12.32 -1.54 2.18
CA TYR A 373 12.10 -0.18 2.69
C TYR A 373 11.12 0.61 1.82
N SER A 374 11.28 0.54 0.50
CA SER A 374 10.41 1.21 -0.45
C SER A 374 9.00 0.60 -0.51
N LEU A 375 8.88 -0.74 -0.47
CA LEU A 375 7.59 -1.44 -0.42
C LEU A 375 6.84 -1.17 0.88
N TYR A 376 7.51 -1.27 2.01
CA TYR A 376 6.93 -1.03 3.34
C TYR A 376 6.33 0.37 3.45
N ARG A 377 7.08 1.39 3.01
CA ARG A 377 6.59 2.77 2.97
C ARG A 377 5.40 2.92 2.03
N SER A 378 5.47 2.36 0.83
CA SER A 378 4.38 2.41 -0.15
C SER A 378 3.10 1.79 0.40
N LEU A 379 3.16 0.61 1.00
CA LEU A 379 2.03 -0.08 1.60
C LEU A 379 1.45 0.71 2.79
N SER A 380 2.30 1.15 3.71
CA SER A 380 1.87 1.90 4.90
C SER A 380 1.26 3.26 4.53
N HIS A 381 1.91 4.01 3.65
CA HIS A 381 1.44 5.34 3.27
C HIS A 381 0.16 5.27 2.42
N LEU A 382 0.01 4.32 1.49
CA LEU A 382 -1.23 4.12 0.75
C LEU A 382 -2.38 3.72 1.67
N THR A 383 -2.14 2.83 2.63
CA THR A 383 -3.14 2.44 3.64
C THR A 383 -3.65 3.67 4.39
N ASN A 384 -2.73 4.47 4.95
CA ASN A 384 -3.07 5.66 5.69
C ASN A 384 -3.74 6.74 4.81
N ALA A 385 -3.30 6.87 3.55
CA ALA A 385 -3.91 7.79 2.59
C ALA A 385 -5.36 7.42 2.27
N CYS A 386 -5.67 6.13 2.08
CA CYS A 386 -7.05 5.66 1.87
C CYS A 386 -7.95 5.98 3.06
N LEU A 387 -7.51 5.66 4.27
CA LEU A 387 -8.28 5.92 5.50
C LEU A 387 -8.44 7.43 5.74
N THR A 388 -7.38 8.21 5.52
CA THR A 388 -7.42 9.68 5.67
C THR A 388 -8.35 10.32 4.64
N LEU A 389 -8.31 9.89 3.39
CA LEU A 389 -9.17 10.40 2.32
C LEU A 389 -10.63 10.09 2.62
N GLU A 390 -10.92 8.88 3.05
CA GLU A 390 -12.27 8.45 3.42
C GLU A 390 -12.83 9.30 4.57
N ALA A 391 -12.19 9.27 5.73
CA ALA A 391 -12.71 9.87 6.97
C ALA A 391 -12.69 11.40 6.93
N ASN A 392 -11.68 12.00 6.31
CA ASN A 392 -11.47 13.43 6.35
C ASN A 392 -11.93 14.19 5.11
N CYS A 393 -12.32 13.48 4.04
CA CYS A 393 -12.77 14.12 2.81
C CYS A 393 -14.08 13.51 2.32
N ILE A 394 -14.09 12.24 1.85
CA ILE A 394 -15.21 11.69 1.07
C ILE A 394 -16.52 11.69 1.85
N GLN A 395 -16.52 11.27 3.11
CA GLN A 395 -17.73 11.23 3.93
C GLN A 395 -18.46 12.58 4.00
N GLY A 396 -17.73 13.68 4.08
CA GLY A 396 -18.30 15.02 4.26
C GLY A 396 -18.48 15.84 2.98
N ILE A 397 -18.28 15.26 1.78
CA ILE A 397 -18.51 15.96 0.52
C ILE A 397 -20.00 16.27 0.34
N THR A 398 -20.30 17.50 -0.09
CA THR A 398 -21.65 17.93 -0.49
C THR A 398 -21.65 18.48 -1.92
N ALA A 399 -22.80 18.39 -2.60
CA ALA A 399 -22.98 18.90 -3.94
C ALA A 399 -23.60 20.31 -3.94
N ASN A 400 -23.09 21.20 -4.78
CA ASN A 400 -23.69 22.52 -5.04
C ASN A 400 -24.79 22.40 -6.11
N ARG A 401 -25.92 21.80 -5.76
CA ARG A 401 -27.00 21.38 -6.67
C ARG A 401 -27.50 22.51 -7.57
N ASP A 402 -27.71 23.71 -7.02
CA ASP A 402 -28.19 24.85 -7.81
C ASP A 402 -27.15 25.31 -8.84
N ARG A 403 -25.88 25.35 -8.48
CA ARG A 403 -24.77 25.69 -9.38
C ARG A 403 -24.67 24.68 -10.53
N LEU A 404 -24.74 23.40 -10.21
CA LEU A 404 -24.69 22.32 -11.20
C LEU A 404 -25.87 22.38 -12.16
N ARG A 405 -27.10 22.58 -11.65
CA ARG A 405 -28.31 22.74 -12.46
C ARG A 405 -28.20 23.94 -13.42
N GLN A 406 -27.82 25.11 -12.90
CA GLN A 406 -27.63 26.30 -13.72
C GLN A 406 -26.61 26.07 -14.85
N THR A 407 -25.52 25.39 -14.57
CA THR A 407 -24.50 25.06 -15.57
C THR A 407 -25.04 24.17 -16.66
N VAL A 408 -25.89 23.17 -16.34
CA VAL A 408 -26.54 22.30 -17.32
C VAL A 408 -27.53 23.13 -18.18
N GLU A 409 -28.40 23.94 -17.56
CA GLU A 409 -29.41 24.76 -18.24
C GLU A 409 -28.78 25.78 -19.19
N GLN A 410 -27.61 26.31 -18.85
CA GLN A 410 -26.90 27.31 -19.65
C GLN A 410 -25.93 26.69 -20.67
N SER A 411 -25.64 25.39 -20.57
CA SER A 411 -24.67 24.77 -21.48
C SER A 411 -25.21 24.55 -22.87
N ILE A 412 -24.40 24.88 -23.86
CA ILE A 412 -24.68 24.58 -25.28
C ILE A 412 -24.66 23.06 -25.52
N GLY A 413 -23.87 22.29 -24.75
CA GLY A 413 -23.73 20.85 -24.87
C GLY A 413 -25.03 20.08 -24.72
N ILE A 414 -26.04 20.64 -24.03
CA ILE A 414 -27.36 20.03 -23.87
C ILE A 414 -28.08 19.80 -25.21
N VAL A 415 -27.77 20.60 -26.24
CA VAL A 415 -28.30 20.45 -27.60
C VAL A 415 -28.02 19.08 -28.18
N THR A 416 -26.88 18.48 -27.85
CA THR A 416 -26.50 17.11 -28.31
C THR A 416 -27.51 16.06 -27.86
N ALA A 417 -27.99 16.15 -26.62
CA ALA A 417 -29.00 15.26 -26.08
C ALA A 417 -30.40 15.48 -26.73
N LEU A 418 -30.62 16.63 -27.30
CA LEU A 418 -31.89 17.00 -27.95
C LEU A 418 -31.92 16.69 -29.44
N ASN A 419 -30.80 16.37 -30.09
CA ASN A 419 -30.72 16.00 -31.50
C ASN A 419 -31.79 14.98 -31.96
N PRO A 420 -32.09 13.90 -31.20
CA PRO A 420 -33.09 12.93 -31.59
C PRO A 420 -34.51 13.47 -31.66
N TYR A 421 -34.77 14.59 -31.00
CA TYR A 421 -36.11 15.19 -30.89
C TYR A 421 -36.34 16.35 -31.85
N ILE A 422 -35.31 17.15 -32.12
CA ILE A 422 -35.42 18.38 -32.94
C ILE A 422 -34.69 18.27 -34.29
N GLY A 423 -33.89 17.20 -34.47
CA GLY A 423 -33.06 16.99 -35.65
C GLY A 423 -31.76 17.80 -35.63
N TYR A 424 -30.72 17.29 -36.32
CA TYR A 424 -29.37 17.86 -36.33
C TYR A 424 -29.31 19.31 -36.80
N ARG A 425 -30.10 19.68 -37.81
CA ARG A 425 -30.13 21.05 -38.38
C ARG A 425 -30.61 22.08 -37.34
N ASN A 426 -31.76 21.81 -36.72
CA ASN A 426 -32.31 22.70 -35.69
C ASN A 426 -31.38 22.78 -34.48
N ALA A 427 -30.79 21.64 -34.09
CA ALA A 427 -29.82 21.60 -33.02
C ALA A 427 -28.58 22.46 -33.29
N THR A 428 -28.07 22.45 -34.53
CA THR A 428 -26.94 23.28 -34.94
C THR A 428 -27.32 24.79 -34.92
N GLU A 429 -28.50 25.16 -35.41
CA GLU A 429 -28.97 26.53 -35.38
C GLU A 429 -29.17 27.06 -33.96
N VAL A 430 -29.74 26.24 -33.07
CA VAL A 430 -29.91 26.57 -31.64
C VAL A 430 -28.56 26.73 -30.95
N ALA A 431 -27.62 25.84 -31.22
CA ALA A 431 -26.26 25.92 -30.65
C ALA A 431 -25.53 27.22 -31.08
N LEU A 432 -25.62 27.57 -32.36
CA LEU A 432 -25.04 28.82 -32.91
C LEU A 432 -25.67 30.05 -32.27
N GLU A 433 -27.00 30.08 -32.16
CA GLU A 433 -27.71 31.19 -31.53
C GLU A 433 -27.34 31.33 -30.04
N ALA A 434 -27.32 30.21 -29.29
CA ALA A 434 -26.91 30.20 -27.89
C ALA A 434 -25.47 30.73 -27.72
N HIS A 435 -24.56 30.31 -28.60
CA HIS A 435 -23.18 30.78 -28.60
C HIS A 435 -23.03 32.28 -28.85
N HIS A 436 -23.73 32.82 -29.86
CA HIS A 436 -23.64 34.24 -30.23
C HIS A 436 -24.39 35.17 -29.27
N SER A 437 -25.54 34.74 -28.77
CA SER A 437 -26.41 35.58 -27.92
C SER A 437 -26.10 35.46 -26.42
N GLY A 438 -25.38 34.39 -25.98
CA GLY A 438 -25.20 34.08 -24.59
C GLY A 438 -26.47 33.57 -23.86
N ARG A 439 -27.55 33.29 -24.61
CA ARG A 439 -28.82 32.79 -24.06
C ARG A 439 -28.78 31.28 -23.85
N GLY A 440 -29.58 30.79 -22.90
CA GLY A 440 -29.70 29.37 -22.64
C GLY A 440 -30.42 28.62 -23.77
N VAL A 441 -29.96 27.39 -24.06
CA VAL A 441 -30.59 26.49 -25.06
C VAL A 441 -32.06 26.25 -24.73
N TYR A 442 -32.43 26.10 -23.47
CA TYR A 442 -33.80 25.90 -23.01
C TYR A 442 -34.74 27.01 -23.45
N GLU A 443 -34.35 28.28 -23.27
CA GLU A 443 -35.15 29.47 -23.67
C GLU A 443 -35.32 29.53 -25.18
N ILE A 444 -34.24 29.33 -25.93
CA ILE A 444 -34.26 29.41 -27.41
C ILE A 444 -35.19 28.32 -27.99
N LEU A 445 -35.18 27.11 -27.45
CA LEU A 445 -36.05 26.02 -27.91
C LEU A 445 -37.53 26.32 -27.72
N LEU A 446 -37.91 26.89 -26.56
CA LEU A 446 -39.29 27.27 -26.27
C LEU A 446 -39.73 28.45 -27.16
N GLU A 447 -38.90 29.47 -27.34
CA GLU A 447 -39.20 30.65 -28.15
C GLU A 447 -39.36 30.31 -29.64
N ARG A 448 -38.52 29.40 -30.15
CA ARG A 448 -38.61 28.90 -31.52
C ARG A 448 -39.76 27.89 -31.73
N GLY A 449 -40.42 27.45 -30.64
CA GLY A 449 -41.51 26.47 -30.69
C GLY A 449 -41.04 25.07 -31.14
N LEU A 450 -39.74 24.75 -31.01
CA LEU A 450 -39.16 23.47 -31.43
C LEU A 450 -39.55 22.32 -30.51
N MET A 451 -39.86 22.62 -29.25
CA MET A 451 -40.37 21.65 -28.26
C MET A 451 -41.37 22.32 -27.32
N GLN A 452 -42.39 21.55 -26.86
CA GLN A 452 -43.29 21.99 -25.79
C GLN A 452 -42.57 21.89 -24.45
N LYS A 453 -42.93 22.78 -23.50
CA LYS A 453 -42.25 22.87 -22.20
C LYS A 453 -42.27 21.52 -21.46
N GLU A 454 -43.43 20.88 -21.37
CA GLU A 454 -43.62 19.62 -20.66
C GLU A 454 -42.76 18.49 -21.26
N HIS A 455 -42.59 18.49 -22.59
CA HIS A 455 -41.75 17.52 -23.29
C HIS A 455 -40.26 17.81 -23.04
N LEU A 456 -39.85 19.07 -23.11
CA LEU A 456 -38.47 19.49 -22.83
C LEU A 456 -38.07 19.16 -21.40
N ASP A 457 -38.94 19.46 -20.43
CA ASP A 457 -38.73 19.15 -19.01
C ASP A 457 -38.60 17.60 -18.78
N ALA A 458 -39.36 16.79 -19.53
CA ALA A 458 -39.26 15.34 -19.45
C ALA A 458 -37.96 14.78 -20.04
N VAL A 459 -37.50 15.36 -21.18
CA VAL A 459 -36.23 14.96 -21.83
C VAL A 459 -35.02 15.38 -20.97
N LEU A 460 -35.12 16.51 -20.29
CA LEU A 460 -34.02 17.01 -19.42
C LEU A 460 -33.96 16.37 -18.05
N ARG A 461 -34.75 15.32 -17.76
CA ARG A 461 -34.62 14.55 -16.50
C ARG A 461 -33.33 13.71 -16.51
N PRO A 462 -32.72 13.52 -15.34
CA PRO A 462 -31.50 12.73 -15.22
C PRO A 462 -31.59 11.36 -15.86
N GLU A 463 -32.72 10.68 -15.68
CA GLU A 463 -32.95 9.31 -16.19
C GLU A 463 -32.96 9.24 -17.72
N THR A 464 -33.34 10.35 -18.38
CA THR A 464 -33.41 10.46 -19.84
C THR A 464 -32.06 10.90 -20.43
N LEU A 465 -31.42 11.89 -19.80
CA LEU A 465 -30.20 12.53 -20.32
C LEU A 465 -28.93 11.68 -20.15
N THR A 466 -28.90 10.78 -19.17
CA THR A 466 -27.66 10.15 -18.75
C THR A 466 -27.59 8.64 -19.06
N ARG A 467 -28.55 8.14 -19.88
CA ARG A 467 -28.62 6.74 -20.31
C ARG A 467 -28.97 6.62 -21.79
N PRO A 468 -28.52 5.56 -22.47
CA PRO A 468 -28.99 5.24 -23.81
C PRO A 468 -30.52 5.06 -23.82
N SER A 469 -31.20 5.59 -24.83
CA SER A 469 -32.65 5.48 -25.00
C SER A 469 -32.97 4.58 -26.18
N GLU A 470 -33.88 3.60 -26.00
CA GLU A 470 -34.43 2.77 -27.08
C GLU A 470 -35.34 3.54 -28.03
N LYS A 471 -35.79 4.77 -27.65
CA LYS A 471 -36.68 5.62 -28.43
C LYS A 471 -35.99 6.43 -29.54
N LEU A 472 -34.74 6.14 -29.84
CA LEU A 472 -34.01 6.75 -30.97
C LEU A 472 -34.39 6.07 -32.29
N SER A 473 -35.65 6.04 -32.64
CA SER A 473 -36.03 5.79 -34.03
C SER A 473 -35.88 7.06 -34.81
N PHE A 474 -34.85 7.16 -35.63
CA PHE A 474 -34.73 8.20 -36.66
C PHE A 474 -35.89 8.01 -37.63
N SER A 475 -36.89 8.87 -37.57
CA SER A 475 -37.90 9.00 -38.62
C SER A 475 -37.42 10.02 -39.65
#